data_44b26fb4affe01e757e0712de79df63a
#
_entry.id   44b26fb4affe01e757e0712de79df63a
#
_cell.length_a   1.000
_cell.length_b   1.000
_cell.length_c   1.000
_cell.angle_alpha   90.00
_cell.angle_beta   90.00
_cell.angle_gamma   90.00
#
_symmetry.space_group_name_H-M   'P 1'
#
loop_
_entity.id
_entity.type
_entity.pdbx_description
1 polymer ?
#
loop_
_entity_poly.entity_id
_entity_poly.type
_entity_poly.pdbx_seq_one_letter_code
_entity_poly.pdbx_strand_id
1 'polypeptide(L)'
;MYKYCPHCGKPFLEPDKPRTVGIISQVKEFITWAQIKEWSDLREASKHFEIGDEIYDELKTGEPITLVVVEKDKPFDGDVMFMLKDCLRDTYPMNDDCTNAGGWKASKLRKVLNTEILALLPDDMRAAIKPRVIDGESDLLWLASEMEVFGLHDWTENDPDRGEQMAYYK
;
A
#
# COMPACT_ATOMS: atom_id res chain seq x y z
N MET A 1 34.01 -14.77 8.74
CA MET A 1 32.74 -14.10 9.10
C MET A 1 31.62 -14.99 8.56
N TYR A 2 30.76 -15.53 9.42
CA TYR A 2 29.72 -16.48 8.99
C TYR A 2 28.62 -15.72 8.23
N LYS A 3 28.35 -16.14 7.00
CA LYS A 3 27.25 -15.57 6.17
C LYS A 3 25.86 -16.08 6.55
N TYR A 4 25.78 -17.09 7.41
CA TYR A 4 24.55 -17.78 7.80
C TYR A 4 24.48 -18.00 9.30
N CYS A 5 23.29 -17.92 9.87
CA CYS A 5 23.03 -18.26 11.27
C CYS A 5 23.37 -19.73 11.51
N PRO A 6 24.27 -20.09 12.44
CA PRO A 6 24.66 -21.48 12.68
C PRO A 6 23.52 -22.32 13.29
N HIS A 7 22.45 -21.71 13.81
CA HIS A 7 21.34 -22.39 14.44
C HIS A 7 20.16 -22.69 13.52
N CYS A 8 19.88 -21.78 12.55
CA CYS A 8 18.71 -21.93 11.67
C CYS A 8 19.05 -21.95 10.19
N GLY A 9 20.32 -21.79 9.82
CA GLY A 9 20.78 -21.78 8.43
C GLY A 9 20.35 -20.57 7.61
N LYS A 10 19.65 -19.61 8.21
CA LYS A 10 19.21 -18.39 7.51
C LYS A 10 20.42 -17.47 7.28
N PRO A 11 20.50 -16.81 6.11
CA PRO A 11 21.53 -15.81 5.87
C PRO A 11 21.40 -14.66 6.87
N PHE A 12 22.53 -14.16 7.38
CA PHE A 12 22.52 -12.88 8.07
C PHE A 12 22.20 -11.82 7.02
N LEU A 13 21.12 -11.08 7.23
CA LEU A 13 20.85 -9.87 6.45
C LEU A 13 22.01 -8.90 6.71
N GLU A 14 22.75 -8.55 5.67
CA GLU A 14 23.74 -7.48 5.76
C GLU A 14 22.96 -6.18 6.02
N PRO A 15 23.16 -5.50 7.17
CA PRO A 15 22.30 -4.40 7.58
C PRO A 15 22.32 -3.19 6.63
N ASP A 16 23.24 -3.16 5.66
CA ASP A 16 23.46 -2.02 4.75
C ASP A 16 23.08 -2.31 3.29
N LYS A 17 22.51 -3.48 2.98
CA LYS A 17 22.01 -3.73 1.62
C LYS A 17 20.53 -3.41 1.54
N PRO A 18 20.11 -2.51 0.63
CA PRO A 18 18.70 -2.26 0.39
C PRO A 18 18.01 -3.57 -0.01
N ARG A 19 16.86 -3.83 0.62
CA ARG A 19 16.04 -4.99 0.35
C ARG A 19 15.44 -4.83 -1.05
N THR A 20 15.63 -5.84 -1.91
CA THR A 20 15.02 -5.85 -3.23
C THR A 20 13.63 -6.46 -3.17
N VAL A 21 12.68 -5.82 -3.83
CA VAL A 21 11.33 -6.32 -4.09
C VAL A 21 11.19 -6.60 -5.57
N GLY A 22 10.45 -7.66 -5.92
CA GLY A 22 10.26 -8.03 -7.33
C GLY A 22 9.09 -7.26 -7.94
N ILE A 23 9.32 -6.64 -9.09
CA ILE A 23 8.23 -6.19 -9.97
C ILE A 23 7.97 -7.31 -10.98
N ILE A 24 6.72 -7.71 -11.12
CA ILE A 24 6.27 -8.51 -12.25
C ILE A 24 5.53 -7.59 -13.22
N SER A 25 6.29 -6.85 -13.99
CA SER A 25 5.90 -6.40 -15.30
C SER A 25 6.77 -7.11 -16.34
N GLN A 26 6.54 -6.85 -17.61
CA GLN A 26 7.21 -7.52 -18.74
C GLN A 26 8.75 -7.40 -18.74
N VAL A 27 9.31 -6.55 -17.88
CA VAL A 27 10.75 -6.39 -17.65
C VAL A 27 11.04 -6.75 -16.20
N LYS A 28 11.66 -7.91 -15.98
CA LYS A 28 12.04 -8.42 -14.65
C LYS A 28 13.18 -7.59 -14.05
N GLU A 29 12.89 -6.41 -13.55
CA GLU A 29 13.85 -5.62 -12.78
C GLU A 29 13.59 -5.78 -11.29
N PHE A 30 14.64 -6.05 -10.53
CA PHE A 30 14.59 -5.98 -9.08
C PHE A 30 14.78 -4.53 -8.68
N ILE A 31 13.80 -3.99 -7.97
CA ILE A 31 13.86 -2.63 -7.41
C ILE A 31 13.92 -2.69 -5.90
N THR A 32 14.19 -1.56 -5.29
CA THR A 32 14.18 -1.38 -3.84
C THR A 32 13.16 -0.32 -3.47
N TRP A 33 12.65 -0.36 -2.24
CA TRP A 33 11.79 0.72 -1.72
C TRP A 33 12.50 2.07 -1.70
N ALA A 34 13.84 2.07 -1.53
CA ALA A 34 14.64 3.28 -1.63
C ALA A 34 14.57 3.92 -3.02
N GLN A 35 14.62 3.12 -4.09
CA GLN A 35 14.46 3.60 -5.46
C GLN A 35 13.04 4.11 -5.71
N ILE A 36 12.01 3.38 -5.24
CA ILE A 36 10.61 3.82 -5.34
C ILE A 36 10.44 5.17 -4.64
N LYS A 37 11.03 5.31 -3.44
CA LYS A 37 11.02 6.57 -2.70
C LYS A 37 11.70 7.69 -3.47
N GLU A 38 12.87 7.44 -4.04
CA GLU A 38 13.60 8.42 -4.84
C GLU A 38 12.77 8.90 -6.03
N TRP A 39 12.20 7.98 -6.81
CA TRP A 39 11.31 8.32 -7.92
C TRP A 39 10.08 9.10 -7.47
N SER A 40 9.51 8.73 -6.33
CA SER A 40 8.37 9.42 -5.74
C SER A 40 8.74 10.84 -5.29
N ASP A 41 9.91 11.03 -4.66
CA ASP A 41 10.39 12.35 -4.23
C ASP A 41 10.67 13.27 -5.43
N LEU A 42 11.13 12.70 -6.56
CA LEU A 42 11.34 13.40 -7.83
C LEU A 42 10.04 13.58 -8.65
N ARG A 43 8.91 13.04 -8.20
CA ARG A 43 7.63 12.99 -8.94
C ARG A 43 7.77 12.28 -10.29
N GLU A 44 8.46 11.16 -10.29
CA GLU A 44 8.73 10.36 -11.49
C GLU A 44 8.29 8.91 -11.35
N ALA A 45 7.75 8.50 -10.19
CA ALA A 45 7.35 7.12 -9.94
C ALA A 45 6.40 6.57 -11.02
N SER A 46 5.44 7.38 -11.48
CA SER A 46 4.49 7.00 -12.53
C SER A 46 5.14 6.64 -13.87
N LYS A 47 6.39 7.05 -14.12
CA LYS A 47 7.14 6.71 -15.35
C LYS A 47 7.72 5.29 -15.30
N HIS A 48 7.83 4.70 -14.10
CA HIS A 48 8.50 3.43 -13.86
C HIS A 48 7.52 2.27 -13.61
N PHE A 49 6.23 2.57 -13.50
CA PHE A 49 5.19 1.59 -13.23
C PHE A 49 4.06 1.67 -14.24
N GLU A 50 3.44 0.52 -14.51
CA GLU A 50 2.19 0.45 -15.25
C GLU A 50 1.05 -0.01 -14.33
N ILE A 51 -0.20 0.35 -14.68
CA ILE A 51 -1.37 -0.13 -13.96
C ILE A 51 -1.40 -1.66 -14.02
N GLY A 52 -1.55 -2.30 -12.86
CA GLY A 52 -1.53 -3.75 -12.73
C GLY A 52 -0.15 -4.34 -12.46
N ASP A 53 0.92 -3.54 -12.43
CA ASP A 53 2.23 -4.04 -11.99
C ASP A 53 2.16 -4.52 -10.53
N GLU A 54 2.82 -5.63 -10.25
CA GLU A 54 2.80 -6.26 -8.92
C GLU A 54 4.17 -6.21 -8.26
N ILE A 55 4.18 -5.89 -6.97
CA ILE A 55 5.35 -5.93 -6.11
C ILE A 55 5.13 -6.98 -5.03
N TYR A 56 6.10 -7.88 -4.87
CA TYR A 56 6.08 -8.92 -3.84
C TYR A 56 6.98 -8.51 -2.68
N ASP A 57 6.43 -8.60 -1.47
CA ASP A 57 7.12 -8.30 -0.24
C ASP A 57 6.57 -9.16 0.91
N GLU A 58 7.03 -8.93 2.13
CA GLU A 58 6.52 -9.57 3.34
C GLU A 58 6.38 -8.57 4.48
N LEU A 59 5.39 -8.75 5.32
CA LEU A 59 5.28 -8.04 6.60
C LEU A 59 6.41 -8.48 7.55
N LYS A 60 6.70 -7.67 8.57
CA LYS A 60 7.64 -8.03 9.64
C LYS A 60 7.29 -9.33 10.37
N THR A 61 6.05 -9.78 10.27
CA THR A 61 5.57 -11.07 10.78
C THR A 61 5.98 -12.26 9.92
N GLY A 62 6.55 -12.02 8.71
CA GLY A 62 6.83 -13.04 7.71
C GLY A 62 5.61 -13.41 6.86
N GLU A 63 4.50 -12.68 6.96
CA GLU A 63 3.34 -12.84 6.09
C GLU A 63 3.66 -12.26 4.71
N PRO A 64 3.60 -13.07 3.63
CA PRO A 64 3.81 -12.57 2.28
C PRO A 64 2.66 -11.65 1.88
N ILE A 65 2.99 -10.57 1.20
CA ILE A 65 2.04 -9.61 0.63
C ILE A 65 2.36 -9.34 -0.83
N THR A 66 1.33 -9.10 -1.61
CA THR A 66 1.44 -8.61 -2.98
C THR A 66 0.77 -7.25 -3.06
N LEU A 67 1.49 -6.27 -3.60
CA LEU A 67 0.99 -4.95 -3.87
C LEU A 67 0.75 -4.81 -5.37
N VAL A 68 -0.36 -4.23 -5.77
CA VAL A 68 -0.67 -3.95 -7.17
C VAL A 68 -0.80 -2.45 -7.39
N VAL A 69 -0.29 -1.96 -8.52
CA VAL A 69 -0.45 -0.57 -8.94
C VAL A 69 -1.88 -0.35 -9.41
N VAL A 70 -2.65 0.48 -8.71
CA VAL A 70 -4.06 0.71 -8.98
C VAL A 70 -4.34 2.08 -9.62
N GLU A 71 -3.45 3.05 -9.41
CA GLU A 71 -3.58 4.39 -9.99
C GLU A 71 -2.21 5.04 -10.19
N LYS A 72 -2.11 5.91 -11.21
CA LYS A 72 -0.91 6.70 -11.54
C LYS A 72 -1.30 8.17 -11.65
N ASP A 73 -0.35 9.05 -11.34
CA ASP A 73 -0.50 10.50 -11.47
C ASP A 73 -1.65 11.09 -10.62
N LYS A 74 -2.05 10.37 -9.58
CA LYS A 74 -3.05 10.82 -8.59
C LYS A 74 -2.61 10.46 -7.17
N PRO A 75 -2.90 11.31 -6.17
CA PRO A 75 -3.52 12.64 -6.29
C PRO A 75 -2.61 13.70 -6.91
N PHE A 76 -1.34 13.42 -7.14
CA PHE A 76 -0.38 14.34 -7.73
C PHE A 76 0.33 13.69 -8.92
N ASP A 77 0.68 14.50 -9.92
CA ASP A 77 1.48 14.08 -11.06
C ASP A 77 2.78 13.40 -10.58
N GLY A 78 3.11 12.28 -11.20
CA GLY A 78 4.29 11.49 -10.88
C GLY A 78 4.15 10.52 -9.71
N ASP A 79 3.05 10.54 -8.97
CA ASP A 79 2.77 9.59 -7.89
C ASP A 79 2.22 8.27 -8.42
N VAL A 80 2.38 7.21 -7.63
CA VAL A 80 1.82 5.88 -7.87
C VAL A 80 1.09 5.41 -6.62
N MET A 81 -0.10 4.85 -6.81
CA MET A 81 -0.89 4.28 -5.73
C MET A 81 -0.83 2.77 -5.79
N PHE A 82 -0.45 2.17 -4.67
CA PHE A 82 -0.44 0.73 -4.49
C PHE A 82 -1.61 0.29 -3.61
N MET A 83 -2.13 -0.90 -3.89
CA MET A 83 -3.09 -1.58 -3.04
C MET A 83 -2.64 -3.01 -2.77
N LEU A 84 -2.96 -3.54 -1.60
CA LEU A 84 -2.83 -4.98 -1.36
C LEU A 84 -3.74 -5.74 -2.32
N LYS A 85 -3.17 -6.69 -3.07
CA LYS A 85 -3.92 -7.53 -4.00
C LYS A 85 -4.85 -8.49 -3.28
N ASP A 86 -4.39 -9.01 -2.14
CA ASP A 86 -5.12 -9.95 -1.30
C ASP A 86 -5.36 -9.37 0.09
N CYS A 87 -6.37 -9.86 0.79
CA CYS A 87 -6.61 -9.51 2.19
C CYS A 87 -5.49 -10.04 3.09
N LEU A 88 -5.21 -9.31 4.18
CA LEU A 88 -4.36 -9.83 5.25
C LEU A 88 -5.03 -11.06 5.91
N ARG A 89 -4.22 -11.92 6.53
CA ARG A 89 -4.73 -13.12 7.23
C ARG A 89 -5.66 -12.77 8.38
N ASP A 90 -5.30 -11.72 9.13
CA ASP A 90 -6.10 -11.26 10.24
C ASP A 90 -7.22 -10.33 9.77
N THR A 91 -8.37 -10.42 10.42
CA THR A 91 -9.53 -9.58 10.13
C THR A 91 -9.66 -8.48 11.16
N TYR A 92 -10.01 -7.29 10.70
CA TYR A 92 -10.14 -6.09 11.53
C TYR A 92 -11.53 -5.50 11.34
N PRO A 93 -12.32 -5.31 12.43
CA PRO A 93 -13.62 -4.69 12.31
C PRO A 93 -13.49 -3.19 12.02
N MET A 94 -14.45 -2.64 11.28
CA MET A 94 -14.52 -1.21 11.01
C MET A 94 -14.62 -0.40 12.29
N ASN A 95 -15.46 -0.85 13.25
CA ASN A 95 -15.66 -0.28 14.58
C ASN A 95 -15.93 -1.38 15.59
N ASP A 96 -15.92 -1.06 16.88
CA ASP A 96 -16.27 -2.03 17.94
C ASP A 96 -17.74 -2.42 17.90
N ASP A 97 -18.61 -1.49 17.50
CA ASP A 97 -20.05 -1.72 17.30
C ASP A 97 -20.38 -1.81 15.80
N CYS A 98 -21.52 -2.44 15.49
CA CYS A 98 -22.04 -2.51 14.11
C CYS A 98 -22.57 -1.16 13.64
N THR A 99 -21.68 -0.18 13.47
CA THR A 99 -22.01 1.17 13.03
C THR A 99 -20.92 1.70 12.10
N ASN A 100 -21.32 2.54 11.15
CA ASN A 100 -20.43 3.37 10.33
C ASN A 100 -20.52 4.86 10.69
N ALA A 101 -21.13 5.19 11.83
CA ALA A 101 -21.31 6.58 12.27
C ALA A 101 -19.95 7.31 12.36
N GLY A 102 -19.89 8.48 11.75
CA GLY A 102 -18.68 9.30 11.66
C GLY A 102 -17.74 8.91 10.54
N GLY A 103 -18.11 7.93 9.70
CA GLY A 103 -17.40 7.54 8.49
C GLY A 103 -15.97 7.08 8.73
N TRP A 104 -15.15 7.17 7.68
CA TRP A 104 -13.74 6.79 7.73
C TRP A 104 -12.96 7.52 8.83
N LYS A 105 -13.14 8.82 8.93
CA LYS A 105 -12.44 9.68 9.89
C LYS A 105 -12.54 9.18 11.33
N ALA A 106 -13.72 8.75 11.75
CA ALA A 106 -13.98 8.31 13.14
C ALA A 106 -13.72 6.82 13.36
N SER A 107 -13.48 6.04 12.28
CA SER A 107 -13.42 4.59 12.37
C SER A 107 -12.26 4.09 13.21
N LYS A 108 -12.49 2.98 13.91
CA LYS A 108 -11.44 2.23 14.61
C LYS A 108 -10.42 1.68 13.61
N LEU A 109 -10.90 1.17 12.47
CA LEU A 109 -10.04 0.58 11.45
C LEU A 109 -9.02 1.58 10.90
N ARG A 110 -9.40 2.85 10.70
CA ARG A 110 -8.46 3.91 10.33
C ARG A 110 -7.28 3.99 11.31
N LYS A 111 -7.56 3.94 12.62
CA LYS A 111 -6.53 3.99 13.67
C LYS A 111 -5.65 2.73 13.61
N VAL A 112 -6.26 1.56 13.50
CA VAL A 112 -5.54 0.29 13.39
C VAL A 112 -4.61 0.29 12.18
N LEU A 113 -5.09 0.70 11.00
CA LEU A 113 -4.28 0.76 9.80
C LEU A 113 -3.06 1.69 9.96
N ASN A 114 -3.27 2.89 10.53
CA ASN A 114 -2.20 3.89 10.65
C ASN A 114 -1.33 3.72 11.92
N THR A 115 -1.56 2.70 12.72
CA THR A 115 -0.73 2.35 13.88
C THR A 115 -0.24 0.92 13.81
N GLU A 116 -1.12 -0.05 14.01
CA GLU A 116 -0.77 -1.46 14.15
C GLU A 116 -0.29 -2.06 12.82
N ILE A 117 -1.08 -1.91 11.76
CA ILE A 117 -0.74 -2.47 10.44
C ILE A 117 0.45 -1.74 9.83
N LEU A 118 0.50 -0.41 9.94
CA LEU A 118 1.63 0.39 9.49
C LEU A 118 2.94 -0.05 10.18
N ALA A 119 2.90 -0.43 11.45
CA ALA A 119 4.07 -0.93 12.19
C ALA A 119 4.56 -2.30 11.70
N LEU A 120 3.68 -3.11 11.09
CA LEU A 120 4.04 -4.41 10.50
C LEU A 120 4.74 -4.27 9.14
N LEU A 121 4.59 -3.14 8.46
CA LEU A 121 5.29 -2.91 7.20
C LEU A 121 6.80 -2.81 7.45
N PRO A 122 7.64 -3.30 6.52
CA PRO A 122 9.08 -3.08 6.53
C PRO A 122 9.43 -1.60 6.62
N ASP A 123 10.55 -1.27 7.27
CA ASP A 123 10.91 0.13 7.54
C ASP A 123 11.21 0.91 6.25
N ASP A 124 11.84 0.28 5.27
CA ASP A 124 12.13 0.85 3.96
C ASP A 124 10.87 1.10 3.14
N MET A 125 9.92 0.15 3.14
CA MET A 125 8.60 0.29 2.54
C MET A 125 7.85 1.46 3.19
N ARG A 126 7.79 1.48 4.51
CA ARG A 126 7.12 2.53 5.28
C ARG A 126 7.69 3.92 5.00
N ALA A 127 9.03 4.02 4.81
CA ALA A 127 9.69 5.26 4.46
C ALA A 127 9.37 5.77 3.04
N ALA A 128 8.89 4.91 2.15
CA ALA A 128 8.50 5.27 0.79
C ALA A 128 7.04 5.75 0.68
N ILE A 129 6.20 5.48 1.69
CA ILE A 129 4.78 5.86 1.67
C ILE A 129 4.63 7.36 1.91
N LYS A 130 3.88 8.02 1.05
CA LYS A 130 3.47 9.42 1.22
C LYS A 130 2.08 9.52 1.85
N PRO A 131 1.83 10.52 2.69
CA PRO A 131 0.51 10.70 3.27
C PRO A 131 -0.50 11.18 2.21
N ARG A 132 -1.75 10.71 2.36
CA ARG A 132 -2.92 11.21 1.63
C ARG A 132 -3.88 11.88 2.62
N VAL A 133 -4.44 13.02 2.22
CA VAL A 133 -5.50 13.67 3.01
C VAL A 133 -6.86 13.08 2.63
N ILE A 134 -7.55 12.51 3.62
CA ILE A 134 -8.89 11.92 3.49
C ILE A 134 -9.75 12.49 4.61
N ASP A 135 -10.87 13.11 4.26
CA ASP A 135 -11.80 13.74 5.21
C ASP A 135 -11.13 14.75 6.16
N GLY A 136 -10.09 15.43 5.67
CA GLY A 136 -9.30 16.41 6.44
C GLY A 136 -8.25 15.79 7.35
N GLU A 137 -8.08 14.48 7.34
CA GLU A 137 -7.06 13.74 8.11
C GLU A 137 -5.95 13.24 7.18
N SER A 138 -4.73 13.15 7.71
CA SER A 138 -3.56 12.65 6.98
C SER A 138 -3.36 11.18 7.30
N ASP A 139 -3.51 10.31 6.30
CA ASP A 139 -3.37 8.86 6.42
C ASP A 139 -2.24 8.33 5.54
N LEU A 140 -1.45 7.40 6.06
CA LEU A 140 -0.45 6.64 5.30
C LEU A 140 -1.07 5.37 4.71
N LEU A 141 -2.03 4.77 5.40
CA LEU A 141 -2.80 3.62 4.94
C LEU A 141 -4.30 3.92 5.07
N TRP A 142 -5.08 3.52 4.08
CA TRP A 142 -6.52 3.72 4.06
C TRP A 142 -7.23 2.58 3.33
N LEU A 143 -8.54 2.46 3.54
CA LEU A 143 -9.40 1.64 2.69
C LEU A 143 -9.80 2.43 1.44
N ALA A 144 -9.80 1.76 0.31
CA ALA A 144 -10.44 2.28 -0.89
C ALA A 144 -11.94 2.47 -0.62
N SER A 145 -12.50 3.55 -1.13
CA SER A 145 -13.93 3.77 -1.09
C SER A 145 -14.65 2.91 -2.11
N GLU A 146 -15.97 2.80 -1.97
CA GLU A 146 -16.82 2.14 -2.94
C GLU A 146 -16.67 2.76 -4.33
N MET A 147 -16.66 4.10 -4.41
CA MET A 147 -16.40 4.83 -5.65
C MET A 147 -15.04 4.55 -6.26
N GLU A 148 -14.01 4.42 -5.45
CA GLU A 148 -12.64 4.14 -5.93
C GLU A 148 -12.52 2.73 -6.53
N VAL A 149 -13.33 1.78 -6.08
CA VAL A 149 -13.32 0.39 -6.57
C VAL A 149 -14.34 0.18 -7.69
N PHE A 150 -15.60 0.53 -7.47
CA PHE A 150 -16.72 0.17 -8.36
C PHE A 150 -17.16 1.30 -9.29
N GLY A 151 -16.71 2.53 -9.02
CA GLY A 151 -17.19 3.69 -9.76
C GLY A 151 -18.64 4.04 -9.44
N LEU A 152 -19.25 4.81 -10.32
CA LEU A 152 -20.64 5.21 -10.18
C LEU A 152 -21.57 4.03 -10.53
N HIS A 153 -22.43 3.66 -9.61
CA HIS A 153 -23.44 2.61 -9.80
C HIS A 153 -24.71 2.94 -8.99
N ASP A 154 -25.75 2.15 -9.13
CA ASP A 154 -27.08 2.43 -8.55
C ASP A 154 -27.08 2.76 -7.05
N TRP A 155 -26.12 2.22 -6.29
CA TRP A 155 -26.01 2.45 -4.85
C TRP A 155 -25.29 3.77 -4.51
N THR A 156 -24.40 4.25 -5.38
CA THR A 156 -23.62 5.47 -5.18
C THR A 156 -24.14 6.67 -5.93
N GLU A 157 -25.15 6.51 -6.81
CA GLU A 157 -25.66 7.56 -7.70
C GLU A 157 -26.24 8.75 -6.93
N ASN A 158 -26.93 8.50 -5.81
CA ASN A 158 -27.58 9.53 -5.00
C ASN A 158 -26.73 10.08 -3.85
N ASP A 159 -25.74 9.35 -3.42
CA ASP A 159 -24.81 9.73 -2.33
C ASP A 159 -23.43 9.14 -2.63
N PRO A 160 -22.73 9.70 -3.62
CA PRO A 160 -21.42 9.17 -4.01
C PRO A 160 -20.41 9.31 -2.87
N ASP A 161 -19.76 8.21 -2.54
CA ASP A 161 -18.60 8.20 -1.65
C ASP A 161 -17.44 8.98 -2.28
N ARG A 162 -16.35 9.19 -1.54
CA ARG A 162 -15.20 9.97 -2.00
C ARG A 162 -14.48 9.31 -3.18
N GLY A 163 -13.85 10.15 -3.99
CA GLY A 163 -12.91 9.75 -5.02
C GLY A 163 -13.53 9.51 -6.39
N GLU A 164 -12.73 8.93 -7.25
CA GLU A 164 -13.09 8.48 -8.60
C GLU A 164 -12.63 7.04 -8.74
N GLN A 165 -13.26 6.27 -9.63
CA GLN A 165 -12.83 4.90 -9.89
C GLN A 165 -11.36 4.85 -10.31
N MET A 166 -10.59 4.03 -9.63
CA MET A 166 -9.17 3.83 -9.92
C MET A 166 -8.98 3.18 -11.29
N ALA A 167 -7.87 3.51 -11.96
CA ALA A 167 -7.59 3.04 -13.30
C ALA A 167 -7.55 1.50 -13.41
N TYR A 168 -7.12 0.82 -12.36
CA TYR A 168 -7.07 -0.65 -12.30
C TYR A 168 -8.46 -1.32 -12.42
N TYR A 169 -9.53 -0.63 -12.01
CA TYR A 169 -10.89 -1.17 -12.01
C TYR A 169 -11.76 -0.66 -13.16
N LYS A 170 -11.24 0.18 -14.04
CA LYS A 170 -11.92 0.67 -15.25
C LYS A 170 -11.78 -0.31 -16.40
#